data_0f6f5d1c6506bbc6ddb24240a27166da
#
_entry.id   0f6f5d1c6506bbc6ddb24240a27166da
#
_cell.length_a   1.000
_cell.length_b   1.000
_cell.length_c   1.000
_cell.angle_alpha   90.00
_cell.angle_beta   90.00
_cell.angle_gamma   90.00
#
_symmetry.space_group_name_H-M   'P 1'
#
loop_
_entity.id
_entity.type
_entity.pdbx_description
1 polymer ?
#
loop_
_entity_poly.entity_id
_entity_poly.type
_entity_poly.pdbx_seq_one_letter_code
_entity_poly.pdbx_strand_id
1 'polypeptide(L)'
;MPSVLVVEDDQFVRSALIRHLTEAGHTVRSVGTALEALREVAHLRFDVVILDLGLPDLDGAEALKMLRGITDVPVIIATARDDESEIVRLLNDGADDYLTKPFSVEHLSARIAAVLRRARATSEEAAPSSVVRVGGLAIDPLRRQAELDGTRLDLTRREFDLLTFLASRPGVVVARKELLAEVWQQSYGDDQTIDVHLSWLRRKLGETAARPRYLHTLRGVGVKLEPPV
;
A
#
# COMPACT_ATOMS: atom_id res chain seq x y z
N MET A 1 7.10 10.92 17.20
CA MET A 1 5.84 10.19 17.41
C MET A 1 5.08 10.22 16.09
N PRO A 2 4.65 9.06 15.56
CA PRO A 2 3.88 9.05 14.31
C PRO A 2 2.53 9.75 14.46
N SER A 3 2.14 10.51 13.43
CA SER A 3 0.87 11.22 13.35
C SER A 3 -0.15 10.38 12.59
N VAL A 4 -1.27 10.05 13.22
CA VAL A 4 -2.33 9.19 12.69
C VAL A 4 -3.61 10.00 12.51
N LEU A 5 -4.19 9.95 11.31
CA LEU A 5 -5.54 10.44 11.07
C LEU A 5 -6.52 9.26 11.11
N VAL A 6 -7.53 9.35 11.97
CA VAL A 6 -8.64 8.39 12.07
C VAL A 6 -9.87 9.01 11.42
N VAL A 7 -10.44 8.32 10.43
CA VAL A 7 -11.66 8.72 9.72
C VAL A 7 -12.73 7.66 10.01
N GLU A 8 -13.63 7.98 10.93
CA GLU A 8 -14.63 7.04 11.49
C GLU A 8 -15.83 7.86 11.94
N ASP A 9 -17.02 7.52 11.50
CA ASP A 9 -18.24 8.25 11.84
C ASP A 9 -18.81 7.82 13.20
N ASP A 10 -18.70 6.52 13.56
CA ASP A 10 -19.14 6.04 14.86
C ASP A 10 -18.29 6.61 15.98
N GLN A 11 -18.91 7.39 16.85
CA GLN A 11 -18.23 8.08 17.96
C GLN A 11 -17.62 7.11 18.97
N PHE A 12 -18.23 5.94 19.22
CA PHE A 12 -17.72 4.95 20.17
C PHE A 12 -16.47 4.27 19.62
N VAL A 13 -16.52 3.84 18.35
CA VAL A 13 -15.39 3.23 17.65
C VAL A 13 -14.25 4.23 17.56
N ARG A 14 -14.54 5.48 17.12
CA ARG A 14 -13.57 6.55 17.02
C ARG A 14 -12.87 6.86 18.36
N SER A 15 -13.64 6.96 19.45
CA SER A 15 -13.08 7.21 20.79
C SER A 15 -12.20 6.06 21.28
N ALA A 16 -12.58 4.82 21.02
CA ALA A 16 -11.78 3.64 21.34
C ALA A 16 -10.45 3.63 20.57
N LEU A 17 -10.49 3.93 19.28
CA LEU A 17 -9.28 4.02 18.42
C LEU A 17 -8.34 5.14 18.90
N ILE A 18 -8.89 6.34 19.20
CA ILE A 18 -8.08 7.46 19.70
C ILE A 18 -7.35 7.08 20.98
N ARG A 19 -8.08 6.56 21.97
CA ARG A 19 -7.50 6.17 23.26
C ARG A 19 -6.36 5.19 23.04
N HIS A 20 -6.63 4.13 22.31
CA HIS A 20 -5.66 3.07 22.10
C HIS A 20 -4.42 3.53 21.35
N LEU A 21 -4.58 4.26 20.25
CA LEU A 21 -3.46 4.77 19.46
C LEU A 21 -2.63 5.79 20.26
N THR A 22 -3.28 6.57 21.13
CA THR A 22 -2.58 7.50 22.03
C THR A 22 -1.76 6.74 23.08
N GLU A 23 -2.34 5.68 23.67
CA GLU A 23 -1.62 4.78 24.60
C GLU A 23 -0.44 4.09 23.92
N ALA A 24 -0.55 3.77 22.63
CA ALA A 24 0.54 3.22 21.82
C ALA A 24 1.60 4.26 21.40
N GLY A 25 1.49 5.53 21.85
CA GLY A 25 2.46 6.59 21.59
C GLY A 25 2.31 7.31 20.25
N HIS A 26 1.13 7.26 19.64
CA HIS A 26 0.82 8.01 18.43
C HIS A 26 0.19 9.37 18.75
N THR A 27 0.46 10.38 17.90
CA THR A 27 -0.32 11.60 17.88
C THR A 27 -1.54 11.36 17.01
N VAL A 28 -2.75 11.45 17.59
CA VAL A 28 -3.98 11.09 16.90
C VAL A 28 -4.82 12.33 16.62
N ARG A 29 -5.22 12.48 15.37
CA ARG A 29 -6.30 13.38 14.94
C ARG A 29 -7.45 12.54 14.40
N SER A 30 -8.68 12.98 14.60
CA SER A 30 -9.83 12.21 14.15
C SER A 30 -10.89 13.11 13.54
N VAL A 31 -11.60 12.58 12.55
CA VAL A 31 -12.71 13.23 11.87
C VAL A 31 -13.83 12.22 11.64
N GLY A 32 -15.07 12.70 11.44
CA GLY A 32 -16.24 11.86 11.25
C GLY A 32 -16.69 11.72 9.80
N THR A 33 -16.04 12.42 8.86
CA THR A 33 -16.45 12.48 7.46
C THR A 33 -15.26 12.44 6.50
N ALA A 34 -15.50 11.98 5.28
CA ALA A 34 -14.49 11.94 4.23
C ALA A 34 -14.04 13.35 3.83
N LEU A 35 -14.97 14.32 3.71
CA LEU A 35 -14.65 15.69 3.34
C LEU A 35 -13.77 16.38 4.38
N GLU A 36 -13.99 16.11 5.68
CA GLU A 36 -13.08 16.58 6.72
C GLU A 36 -11.69 15.94 6.58
N ALA A 37 -11.62 14.63 6.33
CA ALA A 37 -10.34 13.94 6.12
C ALA A 37 -9.55 14.53 4.95
N LEU A 38 -10.20 14.79 3.82
CA LEU A 38 -9.58 15.44 2.65
C LEU A 38 -9.03 16.84 2.99
N ARG A 39 -9.77 17.62 3.78
CA ARG A 39 -9.29 18.94 4.25
C ARG A 39 -8.08 18.81 5.17
N GLU A 40 -8.13 17.86 6.10
CA GLU A 40 -7.03 17.63 7.04
C GLU A 40 -5.73 17.26 6.31
N VAL A 41 -5.77 16.30 5.38
CA VAL A 41 -4.57 15.85 4.64
C VAL A 41 -4.05 16.92 3.66
N ALA A 42 -4.90 17.84 3.21
CA ALA A 42 -4.48 18.97 2.38
C ALA A 42 -3.67 20.01 3.17
N HIS A 43 -3.88 20.14 4.47
CA HIS A 43 -3.26 21.18 5.31
C HIS A 43 -2.21 20.64 6.27
N LEU A 44 -2.34 19.37 6.70
CA LEU A 44 -1.48 18.75 7.69
C LEU A 44 -0.81 17.50 7.11
N ARG A 45 0.34 17.15 7.68
CA ARG A 45 1.05 15.93 7.34
C ARG A 45 0.73 14.83 8.34
N PHE A 46 0.36 13.69 7.84
CA PHE A 46 0.14 12.47 8.60
C PHE A 46 1.10 11.39 8.13
N ASP A 47 1.44 10.48 9.04
CA ASP A 47 2.26 9.30 8.73
C ASP A 47 1.40 8.13 8.24
N VAL A 48 0.12 8.08 8.67
CA VAL A 48 -0.86 7.08 8.23
C VAL A 48 -2.29 7.59 8.41
N VAL A 49 -3.18 7.17 7.51
CA VAL A 49 -4.63 7.39 7.61
C VAL A 49 -5.31 6.04 7.85
N ILE A 50 -6.21 5.98 8.83
CA ILE A 50 -7.14 4.86 9.04
C ILE A 50 -8.48 5.33 8.52
N LEU A 51 -9.04 4.66 7.52
CA LEU A 51 -10.24 5.08 6.81
C LEU A 51 -11.33 4.01 6.92
N ASP A 52 -12.47 4.37 7.52
CA ASP A 52 -13.68 3.56 7.37
C ASP A 52 -14.34 3.81 6.01
N LEU A 53 -15.01 2.80 5.50
CA LEU A 53 -15.80 2.89 4.26
C LEU A 53 -17.25 3.33 4.49
N GLY A 54 -17.76 3.15 5.71
CA GLY A 54 -19.15 3.45 6.09
C GLY A 54 -19.41 4.91 6.41
N LEU A 55 -18.72 5.85 5.75
CA LEU A 55 -18.86 7.28 6.06
C LEU A 55 -20.19 7.85 5.55
N PRO A 56 -20.77 8.84 6.25
CA PRO A 56 -22.11 9.35 5.94
C PRO A 56 -22.17 10.28 4.72
N ASP A 57 -21.04 10.85 4.31
CA ASP A 57 -20.96 11.91 3.30
C ASP A 57 -20.44 11.44 1.95
N LEU A 58 -19.60 10.40 1.92
CA LEU A 58 -18.98 9.89 0.71
C LEU A 58 -18.66 8.40 0.87
N ASP A 59 -18.84 7.60 -0.18
CA ASP A 59 -18.37 6.22 -0.18
C ASP A 59 -16.85 6.16 0.04
N GLY A 60 -16.41 5.28 0.95
CA GLY A 60 -15.00 5.22 1.34
C GLY A 60 -14.06 4.86 0.19
N ALA A 61 -14.53 4.14 -0.84
CA ALA A 61 -13.72 3.88 -2.04
C ALA A 61 -13.51 5.16 -2.87
N GLU A 62 -14.51 6.03 -2.95
CA GLU A 62 -14.36 7.35 -3.57
C GLU A 62 -13.47 8.25 -2.73
N ALA A 63 -13.64 8.23 -1.40
CA ALA A 63 -12.76 8.96 -0.49
C ALA A 63 -11.29 8.55 -0.65
N LEU A 64 -11.02 7.25 -0.77
CA LEU A 64 -9.67 6.72 -1.02
C LEU A 64 -9.08 7.27 -2.33
N LYS A 65 -9.85 7.26 -3.43
CA LYS A 65 -9.39 7.82 -4.72
C LYS A 65 -9.07 9.31 -4.63
N MET A 66 -9.93 10.06 -3.95
CA MET A 66 -9.70 11.49 -3.75
C MET A 66 -8.46 11.74 -2.87
N LEU A 67 -8.27 10.97 -1.80
CA LEU A 67 -7.05 11.01 -0.98
C LEU A 67 -5.80 10.75 -1.82
N ARG A 68 -5.82 9.76 -2.70
CA ARG A 68 -4.69 9.43 -3.60
C ARG A 68 -4.41 10.53 -4.62
N GLY A 69 -5.39 11.33 -4.98
CA GLY A 69 -5.20 12.51 -5.83
C GLY A 69 -4.43 13.66 -5.18
N ILE A 70 -4.34 13.69 -3.83
CA ILE A 70 -3.74 14.80 -3.08
C ILE A 70 -2.59 14.38 -2.16
N THR A 71 -2.44 13.09 -1.84
CA THR A 71 -1.41 12.63 -0.91
C THR A 71 -0.97 11.19 -1.16
N ASP A 72 0.32 10.92 -0.91
CA ASP A 72 0.92 9.58 -0.89
C ASP A 72 0.96 8.97 0.54
N VAL A 73 0.30 9.61 1.52
CA VAL A 73 0.25 9.07 2.87
C VAL A 73 -0.35 7.67 2.88
N PRO A 74 0.23 6.71 3.62
CA PRO A 74 -0.34 5.37 3.72
C PRO A 74 -1.78 5.39 4.23
N VAL A 75 -2.67 4.60 3.59
CA VAL A 75 -4.07 4.44 4.00
C VAL A 75 -4.34 2.98 4.34
N ILE A 76 -4.78 2.74 5.57
CA ILE A 76 -5.30 1.46 6.05
C ILE A 76 -6.82 1.56 6.06
N ILE A 77 -7.49 0.70 5.31
CA ILE A 77 -8.96 0.60 5.36
C ILE A 77 -9.36 -0.21 6.60
N ALA A 78 -10.31 0.30 7.37
CA ALA A 78 -10.89 -0.39 8.54
C ALA A 78 -12.41 -0.43 8.38
N THR A 79 -12.97 -1.55 7.92
CA THR A 79 -14.38 -1.65 7.52
C THR A 79 -15.05 -2.93 8.00
N ALA A 80 -16.38 -2.91 8.12
CA ALA A 80 -17.18 -4.11 8.35
C ALA A 80 -17.45 -4.92 7.05
N ARG A 81 -17.10 -4.37 5.89
CA ARG A 81 -17.26 -5.05 4.61
C ARG A 81 -16.15 -6.10 4.45
N ASP A 82 -16.54 -7.34 4.17
CA ASP A 82 -15.66 -8.50 4.05
C ASP A 82 -15.71 -9.15 2.64
N ASP A 83 -16.39 -8.50 1.69
CA ASP A 83 -16.47 -8.98 0.32
C ASP A 83 -15.09 -8.93 -0.35
N GLU A 84 -14.61 -10.09 -0.79
CA GLU A 84 -13.29 -10.27 -1.38
C GLU A 84 -13.09 -9.38 -2.61
N SER A 85 -14.12 -9.22 -3.44
CA SER A 85 -14.05 -8.41 -4.65
C SER A 85 -13.92 -6.92 -4.33
N GLU A 86 -14.55 -6.45 -3.26
CA GLU A 86 -14.43 -5.08 -2.78
C GLU A 86 -13.05 -4.82 -2.17
N ILE A 87 -12.54 -5.75 -1.38
CA ILE A 87 -11.18 -5.68 -0.81
C ILE A 87 -10.14 -5.57 -1.94
N VAL A 88 -10.24 -6.45 -2.94
CA VAL A 88 -9.38 -6.42 -4.13
C VAL A 88 -9.46 -5.06 -4.83
N ARG A 89 -10.65 -4.51 -4.99
CA ARG A 89 -10.85 -3.20 -5.61
C ARG A 89 -10.18 -2.08 -4.81
N LEU A 90 -10.34 -2.07 -3.48
CA LEU A 90 -9.77 -1.04 -2.61
C LEU A 90 -8.24 -1.05 -2.62
N LEU A 91 -7.63 -2.23 -2.61
CA LEU A 91 -6.18 -2.37 -2.75
C LEU A 91 -5.70 -1.84 -4.11
N ASN A 92 -6.47 -2.07 -5.17
CA ASN A 92 -6.20 -1.53 -6.50
C ASN A 92 -6.37 -0.01 -6.59
N ASP A 93 -7.36 0.53 -5.90
CA ASP A 93 -7.62 1.96 -5.82
C ASP A 93 -6.57 2.69 -4.93
N GLY A 94 -5.60 1.92 -4.38
CA GLY A 94 -4.42 2.46 -3.70
C GLY A 94 -4.41 2.35 -2.18
N ALA A 95 -5.28 1.53 -1.56
CA ALA A 95 -5.13 1.20 -0.15
C ALA A 95 -3.81 0.45 0.09
N ASP A 96 -3.10 0.81 1.14
CA ASP A 96 -1.85 0.14 1.51
C ASP A 96 -2.08 -1.15 2.29
N ASP A 97 -3.20 -1.21 3.01
CA ASP A 97 -3.64 -2.37 3.77
C ASP A 97 -5.13 -2.27 4.08
N TYR A 98 -5.74 -3.37 4.52
CA TYR A 98 -7.12 -3.37 4.99
C TYR A 98 -7.28 -4.22 6.26
N LEU A 99 -8.35 -3.96 7.01
CA LEU A 99 -8.68 -4.65 8.24
C LEU A 99 -10.19 -4.76 8.38
N THR A 100 -10.73 -5.97 8.48
CA THR A 100 -12.16 -6.20 8.67
C THR A 100 -12.56 -6.06 10.13
N LYS A 101 -13.64 -5.31 10.39
CA LYS A 101 -14.25 -5.20 11.72
C LYS A 101 -15.10 -6.47 12.01
N PRO A 102 -15.07 -7.02 13.25
CA PRO A 102 -14.31 -6.57 14.40
C PRO A 102 -12.83 -7.00 14.34
N PHE A 103 -11.92 -6.12 14.69
CA PHE A 103 -10.49 -6.41 14.78
C PHE A 103 -9.97 -6.14 16.20
N SER A 104 -8.92 -6.84 16.57
CA SER A 104 -8.23 -6.53 17.79
C SER A 104 -7.31 -5.33 17.61
N VAL A 105 -7.08 -4.67 18.70
CA VAL A 105 -6.24 -3.50 18.81
C VAL A 105 -4.79 -3.83 18.44
N GLU A 106 -4.33 -5.01 18.81
CA GLU A 106 -3.00 -5.53 18.48
C GLU A 106 -2.85 -5.72 16.96
N HIS A 107 -3.90 -6.18 16.28
CA HIS A 107 -3.90 -6.31 14.82
C HIS A 107 -3.75 -4.95 14.14
N LEU A 108 -4.51 -3.94 14.57
CA LEU A 108 -4.39 -2.59 14.03
C LEU A 108 -2.99 -2.01 14.28
N SER A 109 -2.47 -2.15 15.50
CA SER A 109 -1.13 -1.65 15.86
C SER A 109 -0.03 -2.32 15.05
N ALA A 110 -0.12 -3.64 14.82
CA ALA A 110 0.82 -4.36 13.99
C ALA A 110 0.82 -3.86 12.53
N ARG A 111 -0.37 -3.57 11.97
CA ARG A 111 -0.51 -3.03 10.62
C ARG A 111 0.01 -1.61 10.49
N ILE A 112 -0.29 -0.75 11.45
CA ILE A 112 0.26 0.62 11.51
C ILE A 112 1.79 0.55 11.58
N ALA A 113 2.34 -0.27 12.47
CA ALA A 113 3.80 -0.43 12.60
C ALA A 113 4.43 -0.91 11.28
N ALA A 114 3.81 -1.87 10.59
CA ALA A 114 4.27 -2.37 9.30
C ALA A 114 4.25 -1.29 8.22
N VAL A 115 3.19 -0.49 8.16
CA VAL A 115 3.03 0.60 7.20
C VAL A 115 4.03 1.74 7.47
N LEU A 116 4.19 2.14 8.74
CA LEU A 116 5.12 3.20 9.14
C LEU A 116 6.59 2.81 8.95
N ARG A 117 6.97 1.56 9.23
CA ARG A 117 8.33 1.07 9.02
C ARG A 117 8.71 1.16 7.55
N ARG A 118 7.79 0.84 6.63
CA ARG A 118 7.99 1.00 5.17
C ARG A 118 8.18 2.45 4.77
N ALA A 119 7.36 3.35 5.30
CA ALA A 119 7.47 4.78 5.01
C ALA A 119 8.84 5.33 5.44
N ARG A 120 9.42 4.81 6.53
CA ARG A 120 10.76 5.19 7.03
C ARG A 120 11.89 4.53 6.25
N ALA A 121 11.79 3.24 5.94
CA ALA A 121 12.81 2.54 5.15
C ALA A 121 13.03 3.21 3.79
N THR A 122 11.97 3.74 3.18
CA THR A 122 12.06 4.54 1.96
C THR A 122 12.79 5.89 2.15
N SER A 123 12.89 6.37 3.40
CA SER A 123 13.55 7.65 3.73
C SER A 123 14.99 7.48 4.24
N GLU A 124 15.33 6.33 4.82
CA GLU A 124 16.63 6.12 5.50
C GLU A 124 17.63 5.32 4.65
N GLU A 125 17.20 4.53 3.68
CA GLU A 125 18.09 3.85 2.73
C GLU A 125 18.42 4.72 1.49
N ALA A 126 18.64 6.01 1.68
CA ALA A 126 19.24 6.87 0.67
C ALA A 126 20.76 6.64 0.59
N ALA A 127 21.16 5.43 0.20
CA ALA A 127 22.45 5.20 -0.45
C ALA A 127 22.39 5.76 -1.90
N PRO A 128 23.50 6.06 -2.57
CA PRO A 128 23.56 6.93 -3.72
C PRO A 128 22.59 6.49 -4.83
N SER A 129 21.83 7.45 -5.28
CA SER A 129 20.77 7.37 -6.27
C SER A 129 21.20 6.71 -7.58
N SER A 130 21.11 5.40 -7.63
CA SER A 130 21.20 4.70 -8.90
C SER A 130 19.81 4.30 -9.35
N VAL A 131 19.34 4.90 -10.43
CA VAL A 131 18.16 4.42 -11.16
C VAL A 131 18.38 2.94 -11.48
N VAL A 132 17.52 2.07 -10.96
CA VAL A 132 17.57 0.64 -11.24
C VAL A 132 17.06 0.42 -12.66
N ARG A 133 17.86 -0.25 -13.50
CA ARG A 133 17.50 -0.52 -14.90
C ARG A 133 17.45 -2.03 -15.15
N VAL A 134 16.34 -2.48 -15.73
CA VAL A 134 16.15 -3.87 -16.15
C VAL A 134 15.49 -3.85 -17.54
N GLY A 135 16.28 -4.08 -18.60
CA GLY A 135 15.81 -3.89 -19.98
C GLY A 135 15.36 -2.44 -20.21
N GLY A 136 14.14 -2.26 -20.72
CA GLY A 136 13.53 -0.94 -20.91
C GLY A 136 12.94 -0.32 -19.65
N LEU A 137 12.92 -1.06 -18.53
CA LEU A 137 12.39 -0.59 -17.26
C LEU A 137 13.44 0.26 -16.52
N ALA A 138 13.08 1.47 -16.14
CA ALA A 138 13.90 2.38 -15.33
C ALA A 138 13.10 2.77 -14.08
N ILE A 139 13.68 2.58 -12.90
CA ILE A 139 13.04 2.84 -11.60
C ILE A 139 13.92 3.79 -10.80
N ASP A 140 13.37 4.92 -10.40
CA ASP A 140 14.00 5.89 -9.50
C ASP A 140 13.35 5.74 -8.09
N PRO A 141 14.02 5.06 -7.15
CA PRO A 141 13.47 4.85 -5.82
C PRO A 141 13.31 6.15 -5.02
N LEU A 142 14.18 7.13 -5.25
CA LEU A 142 14.14 8.40 -4.51
C LEU A 142 12.95 9.26 -4.93
N ARG A 143 12.66 9.31 -6.25
CA ARG A 143 11.53 10.05 -6.77
C ARG A 143 10.24 9.24 -6.79
N ARG A 144 10.31 7.94 -6.44
CA ARG A 144 9.20 6.98 -6.56
C ARG A 144 8.57 7.00 -7.95
N GLN A 145 9.43 6.99 -8.96
CA GLN A 145 9.02 7.02 -10.37
C GLN A 145 9.54 5.77 -11.08
N ALA A 146 8.72 5.22 -11.95
CA ALA A 146 9.11 4.13 -12.83
C ALA A 146 8.68 4.45 -14.26
N GLU A 147 9.51 4.06 -15.22
CA GLU A 147 9.28 4.22 -16.65
C GLU A 147 9.54 2.91 -17.35
N LEU A 148 8.76 2.62 -18.38
CA LEU A 148 8.97 1.52 -19.31
C LEU A 148 9.13 2.07 -20.71
N ASP A 149 10.29 1.83 -21.33
CA ASP A 149 10.65 2.34 -22.67
C ASP A 149 10.44 3.87 -22.78
N GLY A 150 10.79 4.61 -21.71
CA GLY A 150 10.64 6.07 -21.63
C GLY A 150 9.22 6.57 -21.33
N THR A 151 8.25 5.67 -21.19
CA THR A 151 6.87 6.02 -20.80
C THR A 151 6.68 5.83 -19.31
N ARG A 152 6.24 6.88 -18.61
CA ARG A 152 5.98 6.83 -17.18
C ARG A 152 4.87 5.84 -16.85
N LEU A 153 5.13 4.99 -15.84
CA LEU A 153 4.15 4.06 -15.29
C LEU A 153 3.38 4.73 -14.14
N ASP A 154 2.06 4.67 -14.21
CA ASP A 154 1.18 5.09 -13.12
C ASP A 154 1.01 3.94 -12.14
N LEU A 155 1.88 3.88 -11.13
CA LEU A 155 1.93 2.82 -10.13
C LEU A 155 1.36 3.31 -8.81
N THR A 156 0.53 2.47 -8.18
CA THR A 156 0.21 2.67 -6.77
C THR A 156 1.46 2.49 -5.92
N ARG A 157 1.41 2.96 -4.68
CA ARG A 157 2.54 2.82 -3.75
C ARG A 157 3.02 1.36 -3.63
N ARG A 158 2.09 0.40 -3.51
CA ARG A 158 2.41 -1.02 -3.39
C ARG A 158 3.00 -1.63 -4.64
N GLU A 159 2.46 -1.28 -5.78
CA GLU A 159 3.00 -1.73 -7.06
C GLU A 159 4.41 -1.21 -7.27
N PHE A 160 4.67 0.05 -6.89
CA PHE A 160 6.01 0.62 -6.95
C PHE A 160 6.99 -0.10 -6.02
N ASP A 161 6.59 -0.35 -4.77
CA ASP A 161 7.41 -1.06 -3.78
C ASP A 161 7.73 -2.49 -4.25
N LEU A 162 6.72 -3.21 -4.75
CA LEU A 162 6.87 -4.55 -5.32
C LEU A 162 7.81 -4.56 -6.54
N LEU A 163 7.59 -3.62 -7.47
CA LEU A 163 8.42 -3.50 -8.67
C LEU A 163 9.87 -3.20 -8.30
N THR A 164 10.09 -2.25 -7.41
CA THR A 164 11.44 -1.85 -6.94
C THR A 164 12.15 -3.02 -6.27
N PHE A 165 11.45 -3.75 -5.41
CA PHE A 165 11.99 -4.91 -4.70
C PHE A 165 12.44 -6.01 -5.66
N LEU A 166 11.60 -6.35 -6.64
CA LEU A 166 11.92 -7.36 -7.65
C LEU A 166 13.03 -6.89 -8.60
N ALA A 167 13.01 -5.61 -9.01
CA ALA A 167 14.00 -5.05 -9.93
C ALA A 167 15.39 -4.87 -9.29
N SER A 168 15.49 -4.77 -7.98
CA SER A 168 16.77 -4.76 -7.26
C SER A 168 17.46 -6.13 -7.27
N ARG A 169 16.76 -7.19 -7.68
CA ARG A 169 17.25 -8.58 -7.74
C ARG A 169 16.89 -9.26 -9.07
N PRO A 170 17.35 -8.70 -10.22
CA PRO A 170 16.93 -9.20 -11.53
C PRO A 170 17.35 -10.67 -11.72
N GLY A 171 16.43 -11.49 -12.24
CA GLY A 171 16.62 -12.93 -12.45
C GLY A 171 16.52 -13.80 -11.18
N VAL A 172 16.47 -13.22 -9.99
CA VAL A 172 16.32 -13.97 -8.74
C VAL A 172 14.85 -14.30 -8.50
N VAL A 173 14.57 -15.56 -8.18
CA VAL A 173 13.22 -16.00 -7.79
C VAL A 173 12.99 -15.65 -6.33
N VAL A 174 12.01 -14.80 -6.08
CA VAL A 174 11.60 -14.37 -4.74
C VAL A 174 10.37 -15.17 -4.32
N ALA A 175 10.45 -15.82 -3.16
CA ALA A 175 9.34 -16.59 -2.62
C ALA A 175 8.19 -15.66 -2.16
N ARG A 176 6.94 -16.16 -2.23
CA ARG A 176 5.77 -15.39 -1.77
C ARG A 176 5.89 -14.93 -0.32
N LYS A 177 6.37 -15.80 0.57
CA LYS A 177 6.63 -15.45 1.97
C LYS A 177 7.64 -14.30 2.12
N GLU A 178 8.65 -14.28 1.28
CA GLU A 178 9.65 -13.21 1.26
C GLU A 178 9.02 -11.90 0.75
N LEU A 179 8.19 -11.95 -0.29
CA LEU A 179 7.42 -10.79 -0.73
C LEU A 179 6.53 -10.25 0.38
N LEU A 180 5.78 -11.11 1.08
CA LEU A 180 4.96 -10.70 2.22
C LEU A 180 5.81 -10.07 3.33
N ALA A 181 6.94 -10.66 3.67
CA ALA A 181 7.81 -10.15 4.71
C ALA A 181 8.45 -8.80 4.32
N GLU A 182 9.00 -8.69 3.11
CA GLU A 182 9.83 -7.56 2.71
C GLU A 182 9.01 -6.41 2.09
N VAL A 183 8.03 -6.73 1.24
CA VAL A 183 7.20 -5.71 0.60
C VAL A 183 5.97 -5.36 1.45
N TRP A 184 5.28 -6.34 2.02
CA TRP A 184 4.12 -6.11 2.90
C TRP A 184 4.49 -6.06 4.38
N GLN A 185 5.70 -6.54 4.76
CA GLN A 185 6.21 -6.61 6.11
C GLN A 185 5.23 -7.32 7.08
N GLN A 186 4.55 -8.32 6.57
CA GLN A 186 3.60 -9.15 7.29
C GLN A 186 4.20 -10.55 7.47
N SER A 187 4.20 -11.05 8.70
CA SER A 187 4.62 -12.43 8.98
C SER A 187 3.54 -13.45 8.60
N TYR A 188 2.29 -13.01 8.50
CA TYR A 188 1.12 -13.79 8.07
C TYR A 188 0.22 -12.86 7.23
N GLY A 189 -0.09 -13.24 6.02
CA GLY A 189 -0.96 -12.50 5.11
C GLY A 189 -1.60 -13.44 4.10
N ASP A 190 -2.72 -13.01 3.53
CA ASP A 190 -3.38 -13.74 2.47
C ASP A 190 -2.54 -13.62 1.18
N ASP A 191 -2.18 -14.77 0.60
CA ASP A 191 -1.45 -14.86 -0.67
C ASP A 191 -2.19 -14.15 -1.81
N GLN A 192 -3.50 -13.96 -1.68
CA GLN A 192 -4.35 -13.26 -2.64
C GLN A 192 -3.93 -11.79 -2.83
N THR A 193 -3.49 -11.11 -1.77
CA THR A 193 -3.02 -9.72 -1.85
C THR A 193 -1.85 -9.56 -2.82
N ILE A 194 -0.91 -10.51 -2.82
CA ILE A 194 0.23 -10.49 -3.75
C ILE A 194 -0.23 -10.71 -5.18
N ASP A 195 -1.12 -11.67 -5.42
CA ASP A 195 -1.59 -12.03 -6.76
C ASP A 195 -2.34 -10.88 -7.43
N VAL A 196 -3.11 -10.13 -6.65
CA VAL A 196 -3.80 -8.92 -7.11
C VAL A 196 -2.78 -7.89 -7.60
N HIS A 197 -1.79 -7.53 -6.77
CA HIS A 197 -0.79 -6.53 -7.15
C HIS A 197 0.10 -6.99 -8.31
N LEU A 198 0.45 -8.27 -8.37
CA LEU A 198 1.17 -8.85 -9.53
C LEU A 198 0.35 -8.78 -10.81
N SER A 199 -0.95 -9.06 -10.73
CA SER A 199 -1.86 -8.97 -11.88
C SER A 199 -1.92 -7.56 -12.44
N TRP A 200 -2.08 -6.55 -11.57
CA TRP A 200 -2.14 -5.15 -11.96
C TRP A 200 -0.80 -4.63 -12.46
N LEU A 201 0.28 -4.99 -11.79
CA LEU A 201 1.62 -4.62 -12.24
C LEU A 201 1.91 -5.16 -13.65
N ARG A 202 1.53 -6.43 -13.93
CA ARG A 202 1.62 -6.97 -15.29
C ARG A 202 0.85 -6.15 -16.31
N ARG A 203 -0.37 -5.78 -15.98
CA ARG A 203 -1.21 -4.97 -16.87
C ARG A 203 -0.54 -3.64 -17.20
N LYS A 204 0.07 -2.99 -16.22
CA LYS A 204 0.79 -1.71 -16.39
C LYS A 204 2.10 -1.87 -17.17
N LEU A 205 2.75 -3.04 -17.07
CA LEU A 205 3.90 -3.42 -17.87
C LEU A 205 3.54 -3.91 -19.29
N GLY A 206 2.23 -3.95 -19.63
CA GLY A 206 1.78 -4.39 -20.95
C GLY A 206 1.91 -5.90 -21.19
N GLU A 207 1.84 -6.71 -20.12
CA GLU A 207 1.99 -8.16 -20.18
C GLU A 207 0.86 -8.89 -19.44
N THR A 208 0.82 -10.20 -19.58
CA THR A 208 -0.11 -11.08 -18.85
C THR A 208 0.63 -12.27 -18.24
N ALA A 209 0.00 -12.96 -17.27
CA ALA A 209 0.58 -14.17 -16.69
C ALA A 209 0.84 -15.30 -17.73
N ALA A 210 0.05 -15.32 -18.82
CA ALA A 210 0.21 -16.28 -19.92
C ALA A 210 1.30 -15.87 -20.92
N ARG A 211 1.62 -14.56 -21.01
CA ARG A 211 2.66 -14.01 -21.88
C ARG A 211 3.53 -13.04 -21.09
N PRO A 212 4.35 -13.53 -20.18
CA PRO A 212 5.21 -12.70 -19.36
C PRO A 212 6.35 -12.12 -20.22
N ARG A 213 6.70 -10.87 -19.96
CA ARG A 213 7.89 -10.19 -20.55
C ARG A 213 8.91 -9.89 -19.47
N TYR A 214 8.47 -9.34 -18.34
CA TYR A 214 9.29 -8.96 -17.20
C TYR A 214 9.02 -9.82 -15.97
N LEU A 215 7.74 -10.07 -15.63
CA LEU A 215 7.32 -10.75 -14.38
C LEU A 215 7.00 -12.24 -14.65
N HIS A 216 7.89 -13.11 -14.27
CA HIS A 216 7.76 -14.55 -14.45
C HIS A 216 7.34 -15.22 -13.15
N THR A 217 6.18 -15.91 -13.15
CA THR A 217 5.73 -16.73 -12.01
C THR A 217 6.20 -18.17 -12.15
N LEU A 218 6.91 -18.65 -11.15
CA LEU A 218 7.25 -20.05 -10.97
C LEU A 218 6.26 -20.68 -9.99
N ARG A 219 5.34 -21.48 -10.51
CA ARG A 219 4.26 -22.08 -9.70
C ARG A 219 4.84 -22.83 -8.50
N GLY A 220 4.29 -22.58 -7.31
CA GLY A 220 4.71 -23.18 -6.05
C GLY A 220 6.07 -22.70 -5.51
N VAL A 221 6.78 -21.83 -6.23
CA VAL A 221 8.10 -21.32 -5.82
C VAL A 221 8.06 -19.83 -5.53
N GLY A 222 7.70 -19.00 -6.53
CA GLY A 222 7.73 -17.55 -6.37
C GLY A 222 7.61 -16.78 -7.67
N VAL A 223 8.10 -15.54 -7.63
CA VAL A 223 8.09 -14.60 -8.77
C VAL A 223 9.49 -14.07 -8.98
N LYS A 224 9.90 -13.89 -10.23
CA LYS A 224 11.13 -13.18 -10.61
C LYS A 224 10.84 -12.06 -11.60
N LEU A 225 11.70 -11.06 -11.63
CA LEU A 225 11.72 -10.02 -12.64
C LEU A 225 13.02 -10.13 -13.44
N GLU A 226 12.91 -10.17 -14.74
CA GLU A 226 14.06 -10.22 -15.66
C GLU A 226 13.78 -9.42 -16.92
N PRO A 227 14.83 -8.92 -17.65
CA PRO A 227 14.61 -8.22 -18.90
C PRO A 227 13.97 -9.15 -19.94
N PRO A 228 13.13 -8.62 -20.86
CA PRO A 228 12.62 -9.41 -21.96
C PRO A 228 13.78 -9.85 -22.87
N VAL A 229 13.67 -11.07 -23.36
CA VAL A 229 14.62 -11.66 -24.33
C VAL A 229 14.37 -11.10 -25.71
#